data_fc1c1c7dd0634d46c4b7535be68d3add
#
_entry.id   fc1c1c7dd0634d46c4b7535be68d3add
#
_cell.length_a   1.000
_cell.length_b   1.000
_cell.length_c   1.000
_cell.angle_alpha   90.00
_cell.angle_beta   90.00
_cell.angle_gamma   90.00
#
_symmetry.space_group_name_H-M   'P 1'
#
loop_
_entity.id
_entity.type
_entity.pdbx_description
1 polymer ?
#
loop_
_entity_poly.entity_id
_entity_poly.type
_entity_poly.pdbx_seq_one_letter_code
_entity_poly.pdbx_strand_id
1 'polypeptide(L)'
;GKLKYRSVASLPVSQNKVWKAKIGVAGIYSCVGNFIFLALNLLGGFAILVINEIPLTIGIWQAAAGTACIVIASLWEVPLCLWLSKKVGIFVTVILNAGLGSVLGIFTATTSLWMICPYSWVPHLMISVLGILPNGEPVADQSTAMAFWMIILVLVISLAWFAALSFLTARWFEKK
;
A
#
# COMPACT_ATOMS: atom_id res chain seq x y z
N GLY A 1 7.08 15.40 -22.89
CA GLY A 1 7.94 14.89 -21.95
C GLY A 1 9.42 14.70 -22.21
N LYS A 2 9.95 14.69 -23.45
CA LYS A 2 11.40 14.39 -23.72
C LYS A 2 12.38 15.44 -23.16
N LEU A 3 11.97 16.68 -22.98
CA LEU A 3 12.81 17.79 -22.49
C LEU A 3 13.05 17.79 -20.97
N LYS A 4 12.13 17.27 -20.15
CA LYS A 4 12.23 17.32 -18.70
C LYS A 4 13.36 16.46 -18.09
N TYR A 5 13.86 15.46 -18.82
CA TYR A 5 14.92 14.59 -18.31
C TYR A 5 16.34 15.04 -18.76
N ARG A 6 16.46 15.88 -19.77
CA ARG A 6 17.76 16.42 -20.21
C ARG A 6 18.43 17.28 -19.15
N SER A 7 17.66 18.08 -18.40
CA SER A 7 18.18 18.90 -17.31
C SER A 7 18.65 18.08 -16.09
N VAL A 8 18.07 16.90 -15.87
CA VAL A 8 18.49 16.02 -14.77
C VAL A 8 19.68 15.15 -15.19
N ALA A 9 19.77 14.76 -16.47
CA ALA A 9 20.88 14.00 -17.00
C ALA A 9 22.20 14.81 -17.10
N SER A 10 22.12 16.14 -17.08
CA SER A 10 23.29 17.04 -17.07
C SER A 10 23.87 17.30 -15.66
N LEU A 11 23.17 16.86 -14.61
CA LEU A 11 23.68 16.99 -13.24
C LEU A 11 24.72 15.89 -12.94
N PRO A 12 25.78 16.19 -12.15
CA PRO A 12 26.82 15.22 -11.78
C PRO A 12 26.33 14.20 -10.74
N VAL A 13 25.05 13.81 -10.81
CA VAL A 13 24.39 12.86 -9.89
C VAL A 13 24.04 11.59 -10.65
N SER A 14 24.43 10.43 -10.11
CA SER A 14 24.10 9.16 -10.74
C SER A 14 22.58 8.95 -10.84
N GLN A 15 22.10 8.48 -11.98
CA GLN A 15 20.68 8.24 -12.24
C GLN A 15 20.04 7.29 -11.21
N ASN A 16 20.82 6.36 -10.68
CA ASN A 16 20.40 5.45 -9.60
C ASN A 16 20.04 6.22 -8.32
N LYS A 17 20.86 7.23 -7.91
CA LYS A 17 20.54 8.07 -6.74
C LYS A 17 19.25 8.86 -6.96
N VAL A 18 19.05 9.41 -8.15
CA VAL A 18 17.84 10.15 -8.51
C VAL A 18 16.60 9.22 -8.44
N TRP A 19 16.72 7.98 -8.93
CA TRP A 19 15.61 7.02 -8.88
C TRP A 19 15.27 6.61 -7.46
N LYS A 20 16.26 6.29 -6.63
CA LYS A 20 16.07 5.97 -5.22
C LYS A 20 15.44 7.13 -4.45
N ALA A 21 15.87 8.38 -4.72
CA ALA A 21 15.25 9.56 -4.14
C ALA A 21 13.77 9.69 -4.52
N LYS A 22 13.39 9.40 -5.78
CA LYS A 22 11.98 9.40 -6.20
C LYS A 22 11.17 8.34 -5.48
N ILE A 23 11.71 7.14 -5.31
CA ILE A 23 11.06 6.06 -4.54
C ILE A 23 10.86 6.53 -3.09
N GLY A 24 11.90 7.10 -2.46
CA GLY A 24 11.81 7.61 -1.09
C GLY A 24 10.75 8.69 -0.93
N VAL A 25 10.74 9.69 -1.81
CA VAL A 25 9.74 10.76 -1.79
C VAL A 25 8.32 10.21 -2.01
N ALA A 26 8.13 9.31 -2.98
CA ALA A 26 6.83 8.70 -3.23
C ALA A 26 6.37 7.84 -2.04
N GLY A 27 7.29 7.11 -1.38
CA GLY A 27 7.01 6.38 -0.14
C GLY A 27 6.56 7.30 0.99
N ILE A 28 7.24 8.44 1.19
CA ILE A 28 6.84 9.43 2.20
C ILE A 28 5.44 9.97 1.90
N TYR A 29 5.13 10.33 0.65
CA TYR A 29 3.78 10.77 0.28
C TYR A 29 2.73 9.70 0.51
N SER A 30 3.03 8.43 0.22
CA SER A 30 2.15 7.31 0.53
C SER A 30 1.89 7.20 2.03
N CYS A 31 2.93 7.28 2.88
CA CYS A 31 2.77 7.29 4.33
C CYS A 31 1.90 8.45 4.81
N VAL A 32 2.22 9.68 4.39
CA VAL A 32 1.47 10.89 4.78
C VAL A 32 0.01 10.77 4.35
N GLY A 33 -0.25 10.33 3.12
CA GLY A 33 -1.62 10.13 2.62
C GLY A 33 -2.42 9.14 3.47
N ASN A 34 -1.83 8.02 3.85
CA ASN A 34 -2.49 7.03 4.71
C ASN A 34 -2.78 7.57 6.12
N PHE A 35 -1.86 8.35 6.71
CA PHE A 35 -2.09 8.97 8.02
C PHE A 35 -3.14 10.08 7.97
N ILE A 36 -3.20 10.87 6.88
CA ILE A 36 -4.30 11.84 6.67
C ILE A 36 -5.62 11.09 6.55
N PHE A 37 -5.66 9.99 5.80
CA PHE A 37 -6.85 9.15 5.67
C PHE A 37 -7.28 8.57 7.02
N LEU A 38 -6.35 8.09 7.85
CA LEU A 38 -6.64 7.66 9.22
C LEU A 38 -7.27 8.79 10.05
N ALA A 39 -6.67 9.99 10.03
CA ALA A 39 -7.18 11.12 10.77
C ALA A 39 -8.61 11.51 10.36
N LEU A 40 -8.90 11.53 9.04
CA LEU A 40 -10.22 11.80 8.53
C LEU A 40 -11.25 10.73 8.93
N ASN A 41 -10.86 9.44 8.91
CA ASN A 41 -11.73 8.35 9.35
C ASN A 41 -12.04 8.44 10.86
N LEU A 42 -11.04 8.76 11.70
CA LEU A 42 -11.24 8.93 13.13
C LEU A 42 -12.12 10.13 13.43
N LEU A 43 -11.92 11.25 12.73
CA LEU A 43 -12.79 12.43 12.87
C LEU A 43 -14.23 12.12 12.44
N GLY A 44 -14.42 11.43 11.32
CA GLY A 44 -15.74 10.99 10.85
C GLY A 44 -16.41 10.03 11.84
N GLY A 45 -15.68 9.05 12.35
CA GLY A 45 -16.18 8.12 13.37
C GLY A 45 -16.56 8.83 14.67
N PHE A 46 -15.75 9.79 15.11
CA PHE A 46 -16.06 10.61 16.29
C PHE A 46 -17.28 11.49 16.08
N ALA A 47 -17.46 12.08 14.90
CA ALA A 47 -18.65 12.85 14.56
C ALA A 47 -19.92 11.96 14.60
N ILE A 48 -19.87 10.74 14.08
CA ILE A 48 -20.96 9.77 14.14
C ILE A 48 -21.29 9.40 15.60
N LEU A 49 -20.27 9.15 16.42
CA LEU A 49 -20.43 8.87 17.84
C LEU A 49 -21.17 10.01 18.56
N VAL A 50 -20.79 11.27 18.32
CA VAL A 50 -21.36 12.43 18.98
C VAL A 50 -22.78 12.74 18.49
N ILE A 51 -23.05 12.59 17.19
CA ILE A 51 -24.33 12.96 16.59
C ILE A 51 -25.38 11.85 16.77
N ASN A 52 -24.99 10.59 16.62
CA ASN A 52 -25.93 9.47 16.60
C ASN A 52 -25.80 8.55 17.82
N GLU A 53 -24.90 8.85 18.76
CA GLU A 53 -24.60 8.01 19.94
C GLU A 53 -24.18 6.56 19.59
N ILE A 54 -23.68 6.34 18.35
CA ILE A 54 -23.21 5.03 17.89
C ILE A 54 -21.77 4.86 18.32
N PRO A 55 -21.42 3.83 19.12
CA PRO A 55 -20.06 3.61 19.58
C PRO A 55 -19.13 3.27 18.41
N LEU A 56 -17.85 3.67 18.54
CA LEU A 56 -16.81 3.29 17.57
C LEU A 56 -16.64 1.78 17.57
N THR A 57 -16.82 1.16 16.42
CA THR A 57 -16.67 -0.29 16.23
C THR A 57 -15.19 -0.70 16.33
N ILE A 58 -14.27 0.20 15.94
CA ILE A 58 -12.82 -0.05 15.93
C ILE A 58 -12.15 0.89 16.92
N GLY A 59 -11.30 0.34 17.79
CA GLY A 59 -10.51 1.12 18.72
C GLY A 59 -9.46 1.98 17.99
N ILE A 60 -9.12 3.16 18.55
CA ILE A 60 -8.15 4.10 17.96
C ILE A 60 -6.79 3.43 17.75
N TRP A 61 -6.31 2.65 18.71
CA TRP A 61 -5.04 1.92 18.59
C TRP A 61 -5.09 0.83 17.53
N GLN A 62 -6.20 0.17 17.39
CA GLN A 62 -6.43 -0.85 16.36
C GLN A 62 -6.45 -0.21 14.96
N ALA A 63 -7.09 0.94 14.82
CA ALA A 63 -7.10 1.71 13.57
C ALA A 63 -5.68 2.20 13.21
N ALA A 64 -4.91 2.67 14.19
CA ALA A 64 -3.52 3.10 14.00
C ALA A 64 -2.62 1.92 13.59
N ALA A 65 -2.74 0.77 14.27
CA ALA A 65 -1.99 -0.45 13.92
C ALA A 65 -2.37 -0.96 12.52
N GLY A 66 -3.66 -0.96 12.18
CA GLY A 66 -4.14 -1.31 10.84
C GLY A 66 -3.55 -0.41 9.76
N THR A 67 -3.54 0.91 10.00
CA THR A 67 -2.94 1.87 9.06
C THR A 67 -1.43 1.64 8.89
N ALA A 68 -0.70 1.36 9.96
CA ALA A 68 0.72 1.03 9.89
C ALA A 68 0.95 -0.26 9.06
N CYS A 69 0.12 -1.28 9.25
CA CYS A 69 0.17 -2.51 8.45
C CYS A 69 -0.12 -2.23 6.96
N ILE A 70 -1.14 -1.41 6.65
CA ILE A 70 -1.45 -1.01 5.26
C ILE A 70 -0.24 -0.32 4.62
N VAL A 71 0.34 0.67 5.31
CA VAL A 71 1.50 1.41 4.80
C VAL A 71 2.63 0.44 4.45
N ILE A 72 3.02 -0.42 5.38
CA ILE A 72 4.13 -1.36 5.17
C ILE A 72 3.81 -2.36 4.06
N ALA A 73 2.60 -2.94 4.08
CA ALA A 73 2.20 -3.96 3.13
C ALA A 73 2.01 -3.45 1.70
N SER A 74 1.76 -2.14 1.51
CA SER A 74 1.59 -1.51 0.20
C SER A 74 2.86 -0.84 -0.35
N LEU A 75 3.95 -0.72 0.42
CA LEU A 75 5.18 -0.03 -0.03
C LEU A 75 5.76 -0.59 -1.33
N TRP A 76 5.63 -1.90 -1.58
CA TRP A 76 6.14 -2.55 -2.80
C TRP A 76 5.50 -1.99 -4.08
N GLU A 77 4.29 -1.43 -4.01
CA GLU A 77 3.61 -0.80 -5.14
C GLU A 77 4.32 0.48 -5.60
N VAL A 78 5.00 1.18 -4.70
CA VAL A 78 5.67 2.46 -5.01
C VAL A 78 6.70 2.31 -6.13
N PRO A 79 7.74 1.46 -6.04
CA PRO A 79 8.70 1.28 -7.13
C PRO A 79 8.07 0.67 -8.38
N LEU A 80 7.06 -0.19 -8.23
CA LEU A 80 6.31 -0.77 -9.35
C LEU A 80 5.56 0.30 -10.14
N CYS A 81 4.77 1.14 -9.44
CA CYS A 81 3.99 2.21 -10.07
C CYS A 81 4.87 3.28 -10.70
N LEU A 82 6.00 3.66 -10.07
CA LEU A 82 6.96 4.58 -10.66
C LEU A 82 7.58 4.03 -11.95
N TRP A 83 7.94 2.75 -11.95
CA TRP A 83 8.48 2.09 -13.14
C TRP A 83 7.44 1.97 -14.25
N LEU A 84 6.22 1.55 -13.91
CA LEU A 84 5.12 1.39 -14.86
C LEU A 84 4.72 2.74 -15.45
N SER A 85 4.60 3.79 -14.61
CA SER A 85 4.24 5.14 -15.06
C SER A 85 5.25 5.72 -16.07
N LYS A 86 6.51 5.33 -15.97
CA LYS A 86 7.53 5.72 -16.93
C LYS A 86 7.43 4.97 -18.25
N LYS A 87 6.92 3.73 -18.25
CA LYS A 87 6.75 2.92 -19.45
C LYS A 87 5.46 3.23 -20.21
N VAL A 88 4.34 3.26 -19.50
CA VAL A 88 3.00 3.32 -20.11
C VAL A 88 2.24 4.62 -19.79
N GLY A 89 2.81 5.47 -18.93
CA GLY A 89 2.19 6.72 -18.49
C GLY A 89 1.42 6.59 -17.17
N ILE A 90 1.21 7.74 -16.53
CA ILE A 90 0.60 7.80 -15.18
C ILE A 90 -0.84 7.28 -15.20
N PHE A 91 -1.64 7.72 -16.17
CA PHE A 91 -3.07 7.37 -16.27
C PHE A 91 -3.29 5.87 -16.36
N VAL A 92 -2.56 5.21 -17.28
CA VAL A 92 -2.63 3.76 -17.47
C VAL A 92 -2.16 3.04 -16.19
N THR A 93 -1.11 3.53 -15.55
CA THR A 93 -0.60 2.95 -14.29
C THR A 93 -1.65 2.99 -13.19
N VAL A 94 -2.34 4.11 -13.01
CA VAL A 94 -3.39 4.25 -11.99
C VAL A 94 -4.54 3.28 -12.27
N ILE A 95 -5.02 3.20 -13.51
CA ILE A 95 -6.09 2.27 -13.88
C ILE A 95 -5.67 0.81 -13.65
N LEU A 96 -4.47 0.44 -14.09
CA LEU A 96 -3.98 -0.93 -13.92
C LEU A 96 -3.80 -1.28 -12.44
N ASN A 97 -3.16 -0.40 -11.66
CA ASN A 97 -2.92 -0.68 -10.25
C ASN A 97 -4.22 -0.71 -9.43
N ALA A 98 -5.11 0.25 -9.64
CA ALA A 98 -6.43 0.26 -8.99
C ALA A 98 -7.29 -0.94 -9.42
N GLY A 99 -7.31 -1.27 -10.72
CA GLY A 99 -8.06 -2.43 -11.23
C GLY A 99 -7.53 -3.76 -10.69
N LEU A 100 -6.21 -3.98 -10.75
CA LEU A 100 -5.59 -5.19 -10.19
C LEU A 100 -5.76 -5.25 -8.67
N GLY A 101 -5.58 -4.13 -7.97
CA GLY A 101 -5.77 -4.05 -6.53
C GLY A 101 -7.20 -4.38 -6.11
N SER A 102 -8.20 -3.84 -6.81
CA SER A 102 -9.61 -4.12 -6.52
C SER A 102 -9.99 -5.56 -6.87
N VAL A 103 -9.68 -6.00 -8.08
CA VAL A 103 -10.10 -7.33 -8.55
C VAL A 103 -9.32 -8.42 -7.84
N LEU A 104 -7.99 -8.42 -7.93
CA LEU A 104 -7.17 -9.46 -7.32
C LEU A 104 -7.19 -9.37 -5.79
N GLY A 105 -7.09 -8.14 -5.24
CA GLY A 105 -7.07 -7.94 -3.79
C GLY A 105 -8.33 -8.45 -3.11
N ILE A 106 -9.51 -8.08 -3.61
CA ILE A 106 -10.78 -8.45 -2.99
C ILE A 106 -11.07 -9.94 -3.19
N PHE A 107 -10.97 -10.43 -4.44
CA PHE A 107 -11.34 -11.82 -4.75
C PHE A 107 -10.38 -12.85 -4.14
N THR A 108 -9.11 -12.53 -3.95
CA THR A 108 -8.15 -13.49 -3.39
C THR A 108 -7.98 -13.36 -1.88
N ALA A 109 -8.41 -12.24 -1.26
CA ALA A 109 -8.24 -12.01 0.18
C ALA A 109 -8.88 -13.08 1.06
N THR A 110 -10.01 -13.64 0.64
CA THR A 110 -10.76 -14.68 1.39
C THR A 110 -10.49 -16.10 0.92
N THR A 111 -9.58 -16.28 -0.05
CA THR A 111 -9.20 -17.60 -0.58
C THR A 111 -7.81 -18.01 -0.13
N SER A 112 -7.44 -19.27 -0.28
CA SER A 112 -6.07 -19.74 0.00
C SER A 112 -4.99 -19.12 -0.88
N LEU A 113 -5.37 -18.41 -1.95
CA LEU A 113 -4.46 -17.75 -2.88
C LEU A 113 -3.93 -16.40 -2.35
N TRP A 114 -4.46 -15.88 -1.23
CA TRP A 114 -4.04 -14.60 -0.67
C TRP A 114 -2.52 -14.53 -0.40
N MET A 115 -1.91 -15.64 -0.04
CA MET A 115 -0.48 -15.69 0.29
C MET A 115 0.41 -15.42 -0.94
N ILE A 116 -0.04 -15.84 -2.14
CA ILE A 116 0.72 -15.72 -3.39
C ILE A 116 0.47 -14.37 -4.06
N CYS A 117 -0.69 -13.75 -3.83
CA CYS A 117 -1.09 -12.51 -4.47
C CYS A 117 -0.72 -11.29 -3.61
N PRO A 118 0.27 -10.46 -3.96
CA PRO A 118 0.64 -9.29 -3.17
C PRO A 118 -0.49 -8.28 -2.96
N TYR A 119 -1.40 -8.15 -3.92
CA TYR A 119 -2.55 -7.25 -3.82
C TYR A 119 -3.56 -7.65 -2.75
N SER A 120 -3.61 -8.93 -2.36
CA SER A 120 -4.51 -9.41 -1.30
C SER A 120 -3.92 -9.29 0.11
N TRP A 121 -2.63 -8.97 0.24
CA TRP A 121 -2.01 -8.86 1.57
C TRP A 121 -2.67 -7.76 2.42
N VAL A 122 -2.94 -6.58 1.83
CA VAL A 122 -3.60 -5.49 2.55
C VAL A 122 -5.02 -5.87 2.98
N PRO A 123 -5.95 -6.30 2.09
CA PRO A 123 -7.29 -6.72 2.51
C PRO A 123 -7.27 -7.85 3.54
N HIS A 124 -6.38 -8.83 3.39
CA HIS A 124 -6.30 -9.96 4.33
C HIS A 124 -5.74 -9.54 5.70
N LEU A 125 -4.78 -8.60 5.74
CA LEU A 125 -4.33 -7.97 6.98
C LEU A 125 -5.46 -7.20 7.67
N MET A 126 -6.34 -6.52 6.90
CA MET A 126 -7.49 -5.81 7.48
C MET A 126 -8.49 -6.76 8.15
N ILE A 127 -8.75 -7.93 7.57
CA ILE A 127 -9.54 -8.99 8.21
C ILE A 127 -8.95 -9.33 9.58
N SER A 128 -7.65 -9.52 9.64
CA SER A 128 -6.97 -9.99 10.86
C SER A 128 -6.75 -8.91 11.91
N VAL A 129 -6.47 -7.66 11.50
CA VAL A 129 -6.12 -6.56 12.41
C VAL A 129 -7.34 -5.75 12.82
N LEU A 130 -8.26 -5.48 11.89
CA LEU A 130 -9.45 -4.66 12.13
C LEU A 130 -10.71 -5.49 12.33
N GLY A 131 -10.73 -6.77 11.98
CA GLY A 131 -11.91 -7.59 12.02
C GLY A 131 -12.98 -7.17 10.98
N ILE A 132 -12.53 -6.64 9.83
CA ILE A 132 -13.42 -6.13 8.77
C ILE A 132 -13.10 -6.86 7.47
N LEU A 133 -14.15 -7.34 6.80
CA LEU A 133 -14.08 -7.92 5.46
C LEU A 133 -13.80 -6.82 4.40
N PRO A 134 -13.32 -7.19 3.19
CA PRO A 134 -13.10 -6.23 2.10
C PRO A 134 -14.34 -5.46 1.64
N ASN A 135 -15.55 -5.94 1.96
CA ASN A 135 -16.82 -5.25 1.71
C ASN A 135 -17.22 -4.27 2.82
N GLY A 136 -16.42 -4.15 3.89
CA GLY A 136 -16.68 -3.26 5.02
C GLY A 136 -17.52 -3.89 6.15
N GLU A 137 -17.97 -5.13 6.00
CA GLU A 137 -18.73 -5.83 7.04
C GLU A 137 -17.81 -6.37 8.14
N PRO A 138 -18.28 -6.40 9.41
CA PRO A 138 -17.55 -7.07 10.48
C PRO A 138 -17.39 -8.57 10.19
N VAL A 139 -16.24 -9.13 10.55
CA VAL A 139 -15.97 -10.56 10.44
C VAL A 139 -16.82 -11.30 11.47
N ALA A 140 -17.73 -12.15 11.00
CA ALA A 140 -18.59 -12.95 11.88
C ALA A 140 -17.82 -14.11 12.56
N ASP A 141 -16.83 -14.66 11.87
CA ASP A 141 -16.01 -15.78 12.36
C ASP A 141 -14.52 -15.43 12.32
N GLN A 142 -13.90 -15.37 13.50
CA GLN A 142 -12.46 -15.06 13.63
C GLN A 142 -11.56 -16.22 13.16
N SER A 143 -12.10 -17.36 12.73
CA SER A 143 -11.30 -18.47 12.17
C SER A 143 -10.51 -18.09 10.91
N THR A 144 -10.94 -17.03 10.22
CA THR A 144 -10.23 -16.47 9.05
C THR A 144 -9.10 -15.52 9.41
N ALA A 145 -8.98 -15.12 10.68
CA ALA A 145 -7.92 -14.23 11.12
C ALA A 145 -6.56 -14.95 11.14
N MET A 146 -5.53 -14.26 10.65
CA MET A 146 -4.16 -14.77 10.71
C MET A 146 -3.63 -14.84 12.12
N ALA A 147 -2.83 -15.85 12.41
CA ALA A 147 -2.01 -15.86 13.61
C ALA A 147 -1.02 -14.67 13.58
N PHE A 148 -0.69 -14.10 14.74
CA PHE A 148 0.18 -12.92 14.86
C PHE A 148 1.52 -13.05 14.12
N TRP A 149 2.14 -14.24 14.14
CA TRP A 149 3.38 -14.50 13.43
C TRP A 149 3.21 -14.42 11.88
N MET A 150 2.04 -14.76 11.34
CA MET A 150 1.74 -14.63 9.93
C MET A 150 1.63 -13.15 9.52
N ILE A 151 1.06 -12.30 10.36
CA ILE A 151 1.04 -10.85 10.13
C ILE A 151 2.46 -10.33 9.97
N ILE A 152 3.36 -10.69 10.89
CA ILE A 152 4.77 -10.30 10.83
C ILE A 152 5.42 -10.83 9.53
N LEU A 153 5.17 -12.09 9.19
CA LEU A 153 5.71 -12.70 7.97
C LEU A 153 5.29 -11.93 6.71
N VAL A 154 4.01 -11.57 6.58
CA VAL A 154 3.50 -10.80 5.45
C VAL A 154 4.17 -9.42 5.37
N LEU A 155 4.32 -8.73 6.50
CA LEU A 155 5.00 -7.43 6.53
C LEU A 155 6.47 -7.55 6.11
N VAL A 156 7.18 -8.58 6.57
CA VAL A 156 8.57 -8.84 6.17
C VAL A 156 8.68 -9.16 4.68
N ILE A 157 7.79 -10.00 4.15
CA ILE A 157 7.76 -10.32 2.72
C ILE A 157 7.46 -9.05 1.89
N SER A 158 6.53 -8.20 2.33
CA SER A 158 6.22 -6.94 1.67
C SER A 158 7.43 -6.00 1.60
N LEU A 159 8.19 -5.88 2.68
CA LEU A 159 9.44 -5.12 2.71
C LEU A 159 10.52 -5.73 1.81
N ALA A 160 10.62 -7.05 1.76
CA ALA A 160 11.54 -7.74 0.85
C ALA A 160 11.18 -7.47 -0.62
N TRP A 161 9.89 -7.51 -0.98
CA TRP A 161 9.39 -7.13 -2.30
C TRP A 161 9.67 -5.67 -2.63
N PHE A 162 9.44 -4.75 -1.68
CA PHE A 162 9.79 -3.33 -1.84
C PHE A 162 11.28 -3.16 -2.15
N ALA A 163 12.16 -3.81 -1.38
CA ALA A 163 13.60 -3.73 -1.57
C ALA A 163 14.02 -4.31 -2.93
N ALA A 164 13.50 -5.48 -3.30
CA ALA A 164 13.78 -6.15 -4.57
C ALA A 164 13.34 -5.29 -5.77
N LEU A 165 12.11 -4.79 -5.76
CA LEU A 165 11.57 -3.95 -6.83
C LEU A 165 12.30 -2.59 -6.90
N SER A 166 12.65 -2.00 -5.77
CA SER A 166 13.44 -0.76 -5.72
C SER A 166 14.80 -0.95 -6.37
N PHE A 167 15.47 -2.06 -6.09
CA PHE A 167 16.76 -2.40 -6.68
C PHE A 167 16.65 -2.69 -8.19
N LEU A 168 15.70 -3.52 -8.60
CA LEU A 168 15.50 -3.89 -10.01
C LEU A 168 15.12 -2.68 -10.87
N THR A 169 14.21 -1.84 -10.38
CA THR A 169 13.77 -0.64 -11.10
C THR A 169 14.87 0.43 -11.15
N ALA A 170 15.71 0.54 -10.11
CA ALA A 170 16.85 1.44 -10.12
C ALA A 170 17.91 1.02 -11.14
N ARG A 171 18.24 -0.27 -11.21
CA ARG A 171 19.14 -0.82 -12.24
C ARG A 171 18.61 -0.64 -13.66
N TRP A 172 17.30 -0.83 -13.83
CA TRP A 172 16.68 -0.60 -15.14
C TRP A 172 16.76 0.87 -15.54
N PHE A 173 16.61 1.79 -14.58
CA PHE A 173 16.67 3.23 -14.83
C PHE A 173 18.08 3.68 -15.20
N GLU A 174 19.11 3.07 -14.64
CA GLU A 174 20.52 3.38 -14.90
C GLU A 174 20.97 3.01 -16.32
N LYS A 175 20.35 1.95 -16.89
CA LYS A 175 20.68 1.47 -18.26
C LYS A 175 20.03 2.26 -19.39
N LYS A 176 19.25 3.29 -19.06
CA LYS A 176 18.55 4.16 -20.04
C LYS A 176 19.08 5.56 -20.08
#